data_ce61dda8152393e680d996801393f446
#
_entry.id   ce61dda8152393e680d996801393f446
#
_cell.length_a   1.000
_cell.length_b   1.000
_cell.length_c   1.000
_cell.angle_alpha   90.00
_cell.angle_beta   90.00
_cell.angle_gamma   90.00
#
_symmetry.space_group_name_H-M   'P 1'
#
loop_
_entity.id
_entity.type
_entity.pdbx_description
1 polymer ?
#
loop_
_entity_poly.entity_id
_entity_poly.type
_entity_poly.pdbx_seq_one_letter_code
_entity_poly.pdbx_strand_id
1 'polypeptide(L)'
;MTARREAPRAAPRAAPREGPRTRLIVNADDFGIAPGVNAGIADAHAFGTVSSTSMMVQCPGWHDAAERLAALPALGVGLHFNLLVGAPLVAGVTTVDRRTGRFLPLTALVARALGARLDAAEVEAECEAQLAAIAALGVTPTHIDSHRHTHALPVVRGAVARVARRRGLPLRRPVESHRRFPNDIASQVHRGVIAWAWRATSAWAPRTHAPDH
;
A
#
# COMPACT_ATOMS: atom_id res chain seq x y z
N MET A 1 -38.14 55.71 17.61
CA MET A 1 -36.81 55.70 16.97
C MET A 1 -35.95 54.68 17.67
N THR A 2 -35.89 53.49 17.11
CA THR A 2 -35.10 52.35 17.67
C THR A 2 -33.77 52.28 16.91
N ALA A 3 -32.68 52.53 17.61
CA ALA A 3 -31.33 52.45 17.08
C ALA A 3 -30.98 50.96 16.74
N ARG A 4 -30.68 50.68 15.48
CA ARG A 4 -30.10 49.40 15.05
C ARG A 4 -28.70 49.29 15.62
N ARG A 5 -28.44 48.29 16.49
CA ARG A 5 -27.09 47.89 16.87
C ARG A 5 -26.42 47.21 15.68
N GLU A 6 -25.37 47.80 15.14
CA GLU A 6 -24.49 47.18 14.17
C GLU A 6 -23.75 45.99 14.84
N ALA A 7 -23.76 44.83 14.14
CA ALA A 7 -23.00 43.67 14.54
C ALA A 7 -21.48 43.95 14.40
N PRO A 8 -20.64 43.48 15.33
CA PRO A 8 -19.20 43.70 15.27
C PRO A 8 -18.63 43.05 14.00
N ARG A 9 -17.89 43.83 13.22
CA ARG A 9 -17.13 43.34 12.07
C ARG A 9 -16.17 42.23 12.53
N ALA A 10 -16.28 41.05 11.86
CA ALA A 10 -15.34 39.94 12.08
C ALA A 10 -13.90 40.45 11.83
N ALA A 11 -13.03 40.13 12.78
CA ALA A 11 -11.60 40.43 12.64
C ALA A 11 -11.02 39.74 11.40
N PRO A 12 -10.10 40.39 10.68
CA PRO A 12 -9.48 39.81 9.50
C PRO A 12 -8.80 38.50 9.90
N ARG A 13 -9.11 37.42 9.16
CA ARG A 13 -8.48 36.13 9.32
C ARG A 13 -6.97 36.29 9.13
N ALA A 14 -6.17 35.97 10.14
CA ALA A 14 -4.72 36.00 10.06
C ALA A 14 -4.24 35.22 8.82
N ALA A 15 -3.31 35.84 8.07
CA ALA A 15 -2.68 35.16 6.93
C ALA A 15 -2.07 33.81 7.38
N PRO A 16 -2.12 32.79 6.54
CA PRO A 16 -1.53 31.48 6.87
C PRO A 16 -0.05 31.66 7.20
N ARG A 17 0.40 31.18 8.36
CA ARG A 17 1.81 31.19 8.73
C ARG A 17 2.59 30.38 7.69
N GLU A 18 3.57 30.99 7.05
CA GLU A 18 4.57 30.32 6.21
C GLU A 18 5.55 29.56 7.11
N GLY A 19 5.15 28.36 7.50
CA GLY A 19 6.01 27.37 8.15
C GLY A 19 6.20 26.17 7.21
N PRO A 20 7.09 25.23 7.52
CA PRO A 20 7.26 24.04 6.72
C PRO A 20 5.91 23.31 6.57
N ARG A 21 5.42 23.24 5.33
CA ARG A 21 4.11 22.64 5.04
C ARG A 21 4.23 21.13 5.20
N THR A 22 3.55 20.56 6.18
CA THR A 22 3.39 19.12 6.31
C THR A 22 2.51 18.63 5.16
N ARG A 23 3.02 17.70 4.35
CA ARG A 23 2.24 17.04 3.30
C ARG A 23 1.58 15.81 3.90
N LEU A 24 0.28 15.64 3.66
CA LEU A 24 -0.48 14.46 4.05
C LEU A 24 -0.82 13.66 2.79
N ILE A 25 -0.44 12.39 2.78
CA ILE A 25 -0.88 11.42 1.77
C ILE A 25 -1.96 10.56 2.40
N VAL A 26 -3.14 10.55 1.81
CA VAL A 26 -4.23 9.62 2.16
C VAL A 26 -4.25 8.54 1.10
N ASN A 27 -3.76 7.34 1.47
CA ASN A 27 -3.71 6.19 0.58
C ASN A 27 -4.89 5.26 0.81
N ALA A 28 -5.55 4.84 -0.25
CA ALA A 28 -6.55 3.79 -0.23
C ALA A 28 -5.93 2.50 -0.75
N ASP A 29 -5.88 1.48 0.09
CA ASP A 29 -5.35 0.16 -0.23
C ASP A 29 -6.38 -0.65 -1.06
N ASP A 30 -5.94 -1.75 -1.71
CA ASP A 30 -6.77 -2.76 -2.37
C ASP A 30 -7.51 -2.30 -3.65
N PHE A 31 -7.06 -1.26 -4.36
CA PHE A 31 -7.60 -0.90 -5.68
C PHE A 31 -7.37 -2.04 -6.68
N GLY A 32 -8.44 -2.56 -7.28
CA GLY A 32 -8.38 -3.75 -8.14
C GLY A 32 -8.86 -5.04 -7.46
N ILE A 33 -9.10 -5.04 -6.14
CA ILE A 33 -9.58 -6.27 -5.46
C ILE A 33 -11.00 -6.63 -5.88
N ALA A 34 -11.88 -5.64 -6.00
CA ALA A 34 -13.27 -5.82 -6.44
C ALA A 34 -13.85 -4.51 -7.01
N PRO A 35 -14.82 -4.56 -7.95
CA PRO A 35 -15.42 -3.36 -8.55
C PRO A 35 -16.03 -2.38 -7.55
N GLY A 36 -16.68 -2.88 -6.49
CA GLY A 36 -17.26 -2.03 -5.45
C GLY A 36 -16.22 -1.26 -4.65
N VAL A 37 -15.06 -1.85 -4.39
CA VAL A 37 -13.93 -1.18 -3.73
C VAL A 37 -13.36 -0.11 -4.66
N ASN A 38 -13.20 -0.42 -5.94
CA ASN A 38 -12.71 0.53 -6.94
C ASN A 38 -13.61 1.76 -7.04
N ALA A 39 -14.94 1.55 -7.09
CA ALA A 39 -15.90 2.65 -7.10
C ALA A 39 -15.75 3.54 -5.86
N GLY A 40 -15.70 2.95 -4.66
CA GLY A 40 -15.51 3.70 -3.42
C GLY A 40 -14.20 4.49 -3.37
N ILE A 41 -13.10 3.96 -3.90
CA ILE A 41 -11.82 4.67 -3.99
C ILE A 41 -11.90 5.83 -4.98
N ALA A 42 -12.51 5.62 -6.16
CA ALA A 42 -12.71 6.65 -7.16
C ALA A 42 -13.57 7.81 -6.61
N ASP A 43 -14.64 7.50 -5.92
CA ASP A 43 -15.52 8.48 -5.28
C ASP A 43 -14.75 9.26 -4.19
N ALA A 44 -14.00 8.56 -3.32
CA ALA A 44 -13.23 9.20 -2.27
C ALA A 44 -12.12 10.11 -2.82
N HIS A 45 -11.54 9.80 -3.97
CA HIS A 45 -10.63 10.68 -4.69
C HIS A 45 -11.35 11.88 -5.29
N ALA A 46 -12.48 11.66 -5.96
CA ALA A 46 -13.27 12.74 -6.57
C ALA A 46 -13.77 13.76 -5.53
N PHE A 47 -14.10 13.31 -4.32
CA PHE A 47 -14.46 14.19 -3.19
C PHE A 47 -13.24 14.77 -2.45
N GLY A 48 -12.03 14.53 -2.92
CA GLY A 48 -10.81 15.17 -2.44
C GLY A 48 -10.21 14.59 -1.17
N THR A 49 -10.67 13.42 -0.68
CA THR A 49 -10.13 12.80 0.53
C THR A 49 -8.91 11.93 0.22
N VAL A 50 -8.99 11.09 -0.81
CA VAL A 50 -7.92 10.17 -1.21
C VAL A 50 -7.03 10.83 -2.26
N SER A 51 -5.73 10.88 -2.00
CA SER A 51 -4.72 11.42 -2.91
C SER A 51 -3.85 10.33 -3.56
N SER A 52 -3.90 9.11 -3.03
CA SER A 52 -3.07 7.98 -3.46
C SER A 52 -3.84 6.67 -3.31
N THR A 53 -3.51 5.69 -4.13
CA THR A 53 -4.01 4.32 -3.99
C THR A 53 -2.91 3.32 -4.28
N SER A 54 -3.02 2.12 -3.73
CA SER A 54 -2.16 0.99 -4.10
C SER A 54 -2.99 -0.12 -4.76
N MET A 55 -2.51 -0.62 -5.91
CA MET A 55 -3.27 -1.42 -6.86
C MET A 55 -2.87 -2.90 -6.84
N MET A 56 -3.87 -3.79 -6.82
CA MET A 56 -3.73 -5.23 -6.93
C MET A 56 -4.04 -5.70 -8.35
N VAL A 57 -3.10 -6.39 -8.99
CA VAL A 57 -3.18 -6.70 -10.43
C VAL A 57 -3.75 -8.09 -10.78
N GLN A 58 -3.91 -9.00 -9.79
CA GLN A 58 -4.39 -10.37 -10.06
C GLN A 58 -5.81 -10.62 -9.53
N CYS A 59 -6.52 -9.57 -9.17
CA CYS A 59 -7.79 -9.69 -8.49
C CYS A 59 -8.98 -9.46 -9.44
N PRO A 60 -10.20 -9.90 -9.09
CA PRO A 60 -11.37 -9.79 -9.96
C PRO A 60 -11.73 -8.36 -10.39
N GLY A 61 -11.37 -7.35 -9.59
CA GLY A 61 -11.60 -5.94 -9.92
C GLY A 61 -10.53 -5.28 -10.78
N TRP A 62 -9.49 -6.01 -11.22
CA TRP A 62 -8.37 -5.47 -11.97
C TRP A 62 -8.78 -4.69 -13.23
N HIS A 63 -9.62 -5.28 -14.09
CA HIS A 63 -10.05 -4.64 -15.33
C HIS A 63 -10.89 -3.38 -15.08
N ASP A 64 -11.83 -3.44 -14.14
CA ASP A 64 -12.63 -2.27 -13.73
C ASP A 64 -11.73 -1.16 -13.14
N ALA A 65 -10.71 -1.52 -12.36
CA ALA A 65 -9.75 -0.55 -11.84
C ALA A 65 -8.95 0.12 -12.98
N ALA A 66 -8.47 -0.67 -13.95
CA ALA A 66 -7.74 -0.16 -15.09
C ALA A 66 -8.57 0.83 -15.93
N GLU A 67 -9.83 0.51 -16.18
CA GLU A 67 -10.75 1.40 -16.90
C GLU A 67 -10.98 2.72 -16.16
N ARG A 68 -11.13 2.68 -14.82
CA ARG A 68 -11.32 3.89 -14.00
C ARG A 68 -10.12 4.82 -13.96
N LEU A 69 -8.90 4.30 -14.06
CA LEU A 69 -7.68 5.10 -13.99
C LEU A 69 -7.64 6.21 -15.05
N ALA A 70 -8.22 5.99 -16.23
CA ALA A 70 -8.28 7.00 -17.29
C ALA A 70 -9.03 8.29 -16.85
N ALA A 71 -9.98 8.17 -15.91
CA ALA A 71 -10.72 9.30 -15.36
C ALA A 71 -10.10 9.90 -14.08
N LEU A 72 -8.97 9.35 -13.60
CA LEU A 72 -8.35 9.71 -12.32
C LEU A 72 -6.88 10.15 -12.48
N PRO A 73 -6.55 11.09 -13.37
CA PRO A 73 -5.17 11.43 -13.72
C PRO A 73 -4.37 12.04 -12.55
N ALA A 74 -5.03 12.57 -11.54
CA ALA A 74 -4.40 13.15 -10.34
C ALA A 74 -4.20 12.14 -9.20
N LEU A 75 -4.71 10.89 -9.33
CA LEU A 75 -4.56 9.87 -8.33
C LEU A 75 -3.16 9.24 -8.42
N GLY A 76 -2.37 9.35 -7.35
CA GLY A 76 -1.10 8.61 -7.25
C GLY A 76 -1.38 7.11 -7.15
N VAL A 77 -0.75 6.29 -8.01
CA VAL A 77 -0.96 4.84 -8.03
C VAL A 77 0.32 4.12 -7.67
N GLY A 78 0.31 3.32 -6.60
CA GLY A 78 1.38 2.42 -6.20
C GLY A 78 1.04 0.96 -6.48
N LEU A 79 2.00 0.06 -6.25
CA LEU A 79 1.77 -1.37 -6.23
C LEU A 79 1.33 -1.84 -4.84
N HIS A 80 0.14 -2.41 -4.73
CA HIS A 80 -0.27 -3.22 -3.59
C HIS A 80 0.19 -4.66 -3.79
N PHE A 81 1.48 -4.91 -3.50
CA PHE A 81 2.10 -6.21 -3.76
C PHE A 81 1.32 -7.34 -3.11
N ASN A 82 0.93 -8.30 -3.91
CA ASN A 82 0.03 -9.38 -3.52
C ASN A 82 0.70 -10.75 -3.63
N LEU A 83 0.66 -11.52 -2.53
CA LEU A 83 1.08 -12.92 -2.45
C LEU A 83 0.00 -13.81 -1.82
N LEU A 84 -1.27 -13.36 -1.80
CA LEU A 84 -2.34 -14.03 -1.04
C LEU A 84 -3.61 -14.31 -1.86
N VAL A 85 -3.90 -13.46 -2.85
CA VAL A 85 -5.16 -13.53 -3.61
C VAL A 85 -4.89 -13.86 -5.06
N GLY A 86 -5.62 -14.82 -5.61
CA GLY A 86 -5.47 -15.20 -7.01
C GLY A 86 -4.32 -16.16 -7.28
N ALA A 87 -3.77 -16.10 -8.48
CA ALA A 87 -2.62 -16.85 -8.95
C ALA A 87 -1.46 -15.90 -9.24
N PRO A 88 -0.20 -16.34 -9.15
CA PRO A 88 0.95 -15.51 -9.49
C PRO A 88 0.98 -15.17 -10.98
N LEU A 89 1.61 -14.07 -11.35
CA LEU A 89 1.87 -13.69 -12.74
C LEU A 89 3.08 -14.42 -13.32
N VAL A 90 3.99 -14.88 -12.47
CA VAL A 90 5.15 -15.67 -12.87
C VAL A 90 5.09 -17.07 -12.26
N ALA A 91 5.75 -18.03 -12.88
CA ALA A 91 5.82 -19.39 -12.33
C ALA A 91 6.51 -19.35 -10.96
N GLY A 92 5.79 -19.81 -9.93
CA GLY A 92 6.25 -19.87 -8.56
C GLY A 92 6.06 -21.26 -7.96
N VAL A 93 6.91 -21.60 -7.01
CA VAL A 93 6.87 -22.89 -6.31
C VAL A 93 6.74 -22.72 -4.81
N THR A 94 7.40 -21.67 -4.29
CA THR A 94 7.51 -21.46 -2.85
C THR A 94 6.39 -20.59 -2.27
N THR A 95 5.76 -19.77 -3.11
CA THR A 95 4.63 -18.90 -2.73
C THR A 95 3.26 -19.51 -3.08
N VAL A 96 3.23 -20.67 -3.75
CA VAL A 96 2.04 -21.25 -4.38
C VAL A 96 1.67 -22.61 -3.76
N ASP A 97 0.39 -22.88 -3.67
CA ASP A 97 -0.16 -24.22 -3.48
C ASP A 97 -0.14 -24.95 -4.83
N ARG A 98 0.74 -25.95 -4.95
CA ARG A 98 0.94 -26.72 -6.20
C ARG A 98 -0.32 -27.45 -6.69
N ARG A 99 -1.27 -27.75 -5.80
CA ARG A 99 -2.52 -28.42 -6.14
C ARG A 99 -3.50 -27.48 -6.84
N THR A 100 -3.50 -26.20 -6.46
CA THR A 100 -4.48 -25.22 -6.94
C THR A 100 -3.89 -24.21 -7.93
N GLY A 101 -2.55 -24.06 -7.98
CA GLY A 101 -1.87 -23.04 -8.74
C GLY A 101 -2.07 -21.62 -8.18
N ARG A 102 -2.68 -21.50 -7.00
CA ARG A 102 -2.98 -20.20 -6.37
C ARG A 102 -1.98 -19.91 -5.27
N PHE A 103 -1.89 -18.62 -4.89
CA PHE A 103 -1.10 -18.22 -3.73
C PHE A 103 -1.51 -19.00 -2.47
N LEU A 104 -0.53 -19.18 -1.59
CA LEU A 104 -0.74 -19.80 -0.29
C LEU A 104 -1.65 -18.94 0.60
N PRO A 105 -2.46 -19.56 1.49
CA PRO A 105 -3.12 -18.82 2.54
C PRO A 105 -2.08 -18.16 3.46
N LEU A 106 -2.46 -17.04 4.10
CA LEU A 106 -1.56 -16.22 4.93
C LEU A 106 -0.77 -17.03 5.96
N THR A 107 -1.42 -17.97 6.65
CA THR A 107 -0.78 -18.81 7.68
C THR A 107 0.35 -19.66 7.11
N ALA A 108 0.14 -20.26 5.92
CA ALA A 108 1.14 -21.06 5.24
C ALA A 108 2.29 -20.19 4.68
N LEU A 109 1.97 -19.01 4.13
CA LEU A 109 2.97 -18.05 3.69
C LEU A 109 3.87 -17.60 4.85
N VAL A 110 3.27 -17.24 5.99
CA VAL A 110 3.99 -16.87 7.22
C VAL A 110 4.89 -18.02 7.70
N ALA A 111 4.37 -19.25 7.77
CA ALA A 111 5.15 -20.41 8.19
C ALA A 111 6.35 -20.65 7.27
N ARG A 112 6.18 -20.53 5.93
CA ARG A 112 7.29 -20.64 4.98
C ARG A 112 8.30 -19.50 5.13
N ALA A 113 7.83 -18.27 5.32
CA ALA A 113 8.70 -17.11 5.51
C ALA A 113 9.58 -17.25 6.77
N LEU A 114 8.96 -17.64 7.90
CA LEU A 114 9.68 -17.86 9.17
C LEU A 114 10.63 -19.06 9.10
N GLY A 115 10.29 -20.09 8.36
CA GLY A 115 11.12 -21.28 8.13
C GLY A 115 12.18 -21.12 7.03
N ALA A 116 12.39 -19.90 6.49
CA ALA A 116 13.29 -19.60 5.37
C ALA A 116 13.04 -20.52 4.13
N ARG A 117 11.78 -20.87 3.86
CA ARG A 117 11.37 -21.75 2.76
C ARG A 117 10.79 -21.00 1.55
N LEU A 118 10.91 -19.67 1.55
CA LEU A 118 10.57 -18.83 0.40
C LEU A 118 11.81 -18.56 -0.43
N ASP A 119 11.66 -18.64 -1.75
CA ASP A 119 12.72 -18.23 -2.67
C ASP A 119 12.62 -16.71 -2.91
N ALA A 120 13.68 -16.00 -2.58
CA ALA A 120 13.75 -14.56 -2.75
C ALA A 120 13.69 -14.12 -4.22
N ALA A 121 14.27 -14.91 -5.13
CA ALA A 121 14.25 -14.61 -6.56
C ALA A 121 12.84 -14.76 -7.12
N GLU A 122 12.08 -15.77 -6.69
CA GLU A 122 10.67 -15.94 -7.03
C GLU A 122 9.82 -14.74 -6.58
N VAL A 123 10.03 -14.28 -5.32
CA VAL A 123 9.32 -13.11 -4.79
C VAL A 123 9.68 -11.84 -5.56
N GLU A 124 10.95 -11.65 -5.94
CA GLU A 124 11.38 -10.51 -6.76
C GLU A 124 10.74 -10.54 -8.14
N ALA A 125 10.77 -11.70 -8.81
CA ALA A 125 10.19 -11.87 -10.14
C ALA A 125 8.70 -11.55 -10.14
N GLU A 126 7.96 -12.03 -9.14
CA GLU A 126 6.54 -11.73 -8.98
C GLU A 126 6.30 -10.23 -8.73
N CYS A 127 7.11 -9.59 -7.88
CA CYS A 127 6.99 -8.15 -7.63
C CYS A 127 7.25 -7.33 -8.89
N GLU A 128 8.27 -7.67 -9.68
CA GLU A 128 8.57 -7.02 -10.96
C GLU A 128 7.45 -7.23 -11.98
N ALA A 129 6.86 -8.43 -12.06
CA ALA A 129 5.75 -8.72 -12.95
C ALA A 129 4.50 -7.91 -12.60
N GLN A 130 4.19 -7.78 -11.31
CA GLN A 130 3.07 -6.96 -10.85
C GLN A 130 3.29 -5.46 -11.14
N LEU A 131 4.51 -4.94 -10.96
CA LEU A 131 4.87 -3.57 -11.36
C LEU A 131 4.75 -3.38 -12.88
N ALA A 132 5.21 -4.35 -13.66
CA ALA A 132 5.11 -4.31 -15.12
C ALA A 132 3.65 -4.29 -15.59
N ALA A 133 2.76 -5.02 -14.94
CA ALA A 133 1.33 -5.01 -15.25
C ALA A 133 0.70 -3.62 -15.04
N ILE A 134 1.07 -2.89 -13.97
CA ILE A 134 0.62 -1.51 -13.75
C ILE A 134 1.21 -0.59 -14.84
N ALA A 135 2.49 -0.73 -15.13
CA ALA A 135 3.16 0.08 -16.16
C ALA A 135 2.56 -0.12 -17.55
N ALA A 136 2.08 -1.34 -17.87
CA ALA A 136 1.40 -1.65 -19.13
C ALA A 136 0.09 -0.86 -19.34
N LEU A 137 -0.50 -0.31 -18.25
CA LEU A 137 -1.65 0.60 -18.32
C LEU A 137 -1.24 2.06 -18.65
N GLY A 138 0.05 2.34 -18.90
CA GLY A 138 0.58 3.69 -19.07
C GLY A 138 0.74 4.46 -17.75
N VAL A 139 0.63 3.78 -16.60
CA VAL A 139 0.76 4.37 -15.26
C VAL A 139 2.18 4.17 -14.75
N THR A 140 2.81 5.23 -14.25
CA THR A 140 4.09 5.14 -13.55
C THR A 140 3.82 4.88 -12.08
N PRO A 141 4.20 3.71 -11.53
CA PRO A 141 4.01 3.42 -10.11
C PRO A 141 4.75 4.44 -9.23
N THR A 142 4.07 4.93 -8.18
CA THR A 142 4.62 5.95 -7.27
C THR A 142 5.26 5.37 -6.01
N HIS A 143 4.86 4.18 -5.58
CA HIS A 143 5.34 3.52 -4.37
C HIS A 143 5.00 2.03 -4.40
N ILE A 144 5.52 1.30 -3.41
CA ILE A 144 5.19 -0.10 -3.15
C ILE A 144 4.71 -0.24 -1.70
N ASP A 145 3.60 -0.92 -1.52
CA ASP A 145 3.18 -1.50 -0.24
C ASP A 145 2.73 -2.96 -0.46
N SER A 146 1.93 -3.57 0.40
CA SER A 146 1.44 -4.93 0.14
C SER A 146 0.19 -5.29 0.91
N HIS A 147 -0.60 -6.15 0.28
CA HIS A 147 -1.79 -6.74 0.89
C HIS A 147 -1.42 -7.46 2.19
N ARG A 148 -2.14 -7.13 3.27
CA ARG A 148 -1.89 -7.61 4.64
C ARG A 148 -0.44 -7.44 5.12
N HIS A 149 0.26 -6.44 4.62
CA HIS A 149 1.64 -6.12 4.99
C HIS A 149 2.63 -7.29 4.84
N THR A 150 2.41 -8.18 3.86
CA THR A 150 3.27 -9.35 3.62
C THR A 150 4.72 -8.97 3.35
N HIS A 151 4.98 -7.73 2.86
CA HIS A 151 6.34 -7.21 2.70
C HIS A 151 7.09 -7.01 4.03
N ALA A 152 6.45 -7.15 5.20
CA ALA A 152 7.14 -7.16 6.48
C ALA A 152 7.74 -8.54 6.84
N LEU A 153 7.31 -9.61 6.16
CA LEU A 153 7.78 -10.96 6.43
C LEU A 153 9.26 -11.15 6.04
N PRO A 154 10.00 -11.98 6.78
CA PRO A 154 11.35 -12.38 6.38
C PRO A 154 11.39 -12.90 4.94
N VAL A 155 12.51 -12.77 4.25
CA VAL A 155 12.71 -13.05 2.83
C VAL A 155 11.91 -12.09 1.93
N VAL A 156 10.58 -11.98 2.09
CA VAL A 156 9.72 -11.10 1.28
C VAL A 156 10.20 -9.65 1.38
N ARG A 157 10.52 -9.19 2.59
CA ARG A 157 11.02 -7.84 2.82
C ARG A 157 12.30 -7.54 2.06
N GLY A 158 13.27 -8.45 2.13
CA GLY A 158 14.54 -8.30 1.42
C GLY A 158 14.35 -8.24 -0.09
N ALA A 159 13.51 -9.13 -0.61
CA ALA A 159 13.17 -9.22 -2.03
C ALA A 159 12.49 -7.92 -2.52
N VAL A 160 11.39 -7.52 -1.89
CA VAL A 160 10.64 -6.30 -2.28
C VAL A 160 11.50 -5.03 -2.10
N ALA A 161 12.32 -4.95 -1.06
CA ALA A 161 13.23 -3.81 -0.88
C ALA A 161 14.31 -3.72 -1.96
N ARG A 162 14.79 -4.86 -2.51
CA ARG A 162 15.71 -4.85 -3.65
C ARG A 162 15.02 -4.36 -4.92
N VAL A 163 13.80 -4.81 -5.20
CA VAL A 163 12.98 -4.31 -6.31
C VAL A 163 12.74 -2.81 -6.17
N ALA A 164 12.25 -2.36 -5.01
CA ALA A 164 11.98 -0.95 -4.73
C ALA A 164 13.22 -0.07 -5.00
N ARG A 165 14.41 -0.48 -4.54
CA ARG A 165 15.66 0.25 -4.81
C ARG A 165 16.03 0.28 -6.29
N ARG A 166 15.93 -0.86 -7.00
CA ARG A 166 16.23 -0.91 -8.44
C ARG A 166 15.32 0.02 -9.25
N ARG A 167 14.06 0.14 -8.82
CA ARG A 167 13.03 0.95 -9.49
C ARG A 167 12.96 2.39 -8.97
N GLY A 168 13.74 2.76 -7.94
CA GLY A 168 13.69 4.09 -7.32
C GLY A 168 12.35 4.37 -6.63
N LEU A 169 11.63 3.34 -6.19
CA LEU A 169 10.31 3.46 -5.58
C LEU A 169 10.40 3.44 -4.05
N PRO A 170 9.70 4.36 -3.35
CA PRO A 170 9.55 4.28 -1.90
C PRO A 170 8.75 3.02 -1.51
N LEU A 171 9.17 2.39 -0.40
CA LEU A 171 8.49 1.25 0.19
C LEU A 171 7.83 1.68 1.49
N ARG A 172 6.51 1.49 1.59
CA ARG A 172 5.73 1.81 2.81
C ARG A 172 6.28 1.07 4.02
N ARG A 173 6.43 1.79 5.13
CA ARG A 173 6.79 1.20 6.42
C ARG A 173 5.51 0.86 7.17
N PRO A 174 5.23 -0.40 7.49
CA PRO A 174 4.01 -0.80 8.20
C PRO A 174 4.18 -0.56 9.71
N VAL A 175 4.40 0.69 10.11
CA VAL A 175 4.51 1.10 11.50
C VAL A 175 3.25 1.86 11.87
N GLU A 176 2.40 1.23 12.66
CA GLU A 176 1.19 1.84 13.19
C GLU A 176 1.40 2.27 14.64
N SER A 177 0.90 3.45 14.99
CA SER A 177 0.88 3.93 16.37
C SER A 177 -0.24 3.24 17.14
N HIS A 178 0.09 2.39 18.10
CA HIS A 178 -0.87 1.59 18.89
C HIS A 178 -1.82 2.40 19.80
N ARG A 179 -1.70 3.73 19.87
CA ARG A 179 -2.34 4.51 20.93
C ARG A 179 -3.80 4.88 20.71
N ARG A 180 -4.44 4.60 19.57
CA ARG A 180 -5.76 5.19 19.27
C ARG A 180 -6.91 4.23 18.97
N PHE A 181 -6.71 2.93 18.84
CA PHE A 181 -7.83 2.01 18.55
C PHE A 181 -7.77 0.77 19.42
N PRO A 182 -8.57 0.73 20.52
CA PRO A 182 -8.56 -0.38 21.48
C PRO A 182 -9.38 -1.60 21.04
N ASN A 183 -9.75 -1.74 19.78
CA ASN A 183 -10.78 -2.68 19.39
C ASN A 183 -10.20 -3.88 18.68
N ASP A 184 -10.41 -5.05 19.28
CA ASP A 184 -10.15 -6.40 18.77
C ASP A 184 -8.72 -6.93 19.00
N ILE A 185 -8.65 -7.97 19.85
CA ILE A 185 -7.43 -8.69 20.22
C ILE A 185 -6.75 -9.31 18.98
N ALA A 186 -7.52 -9.83 18.01
CA ALA A 186 -6.98 -10.43 16.79
C ALA A 186 -6.22 -9.40 15.94
N SER A 187 -6.76 -8.19 15.80
CA SER A 187 -6.09 -7.08 15.12
C SER A 187 -4.85 -6.60 15.88
N GLN A 188 -4.85 -6.62 17.20
CA GLN A 188 -3.68 -6.26 18.02
C GLN A 188 -2.56 -7.29 17.87
N VAL A 189 -2.88 -8.59 17.89
CA VAL A 189 -1.92 -9.68 17.65
C VAL A 189 -1.34 -9.58 16.25
N HIS A 190 -2.18 -9.38 15.22
CA HIS A 190 -1.73 -9.23 13.84
C HIS A 190 -0.77 -8.04 13.68
N ARG A 191 -1.13 -6.87 14.21
CA ARG A 191 -0.26 -5.67 14.21
C ARG A 191 1.02 -5.89 14.98
N GLY A 192 0.96 -6.56 16.13
CA GLY A 192 2.12 -6.91 16.94
C GLY A 192 3.11 -7.81 16.18
N VAL A 193 2.62 -8.83 15.50
CA VAL A 193 3.44 -9.73 14.66
C VAL A 193 4.09 -8.97 13.51
N ILE A 194 3.36 -8.11 12.82
CA ILE A 194 3.89 -7.29 11.73
C ILE A 194 4.96 -6.31 12.23
N ALA A 195 4.69 -5.60 13.33
CA ALA A 195 5.64 -4.67 13.91
C ALA A 195 6.92 -5.39 14.39
N TRP A 196 6.76 -6.58 14.97
CA TRP A 196 7.89 -7.42 15.37
C TRP A 196 8.68 -7.89 14.15
N ALA A 197 8.02 -8.46 13.15
CA ALA A 197 8.66 -8.92 11.92
C ALA A 197 9.40 -7.78 11.22
N TRP A 198 8.79 -6.60 11.16
CA TRP A 198 9.43 -5.41 10.61
C TRP A 198 10.68 -5.00 11.40
N ARG A 199 10.64 -4.99 12.72
CA ARG A 199 11.79 -4.63 13.58
C ARG A 199 12.90 -5.68 13.47
N ALA A 200 12.56 -6.95 13.58
CA ALA A 200 13.52 -8.06 13.48
C ALA A 200 14.26 -8.07 12.14
N THR A 201 13.55 -7.75 11.04
CA THR A 201 14.15 -7.69 9.70
C THR A 201 14.80 -6.34 9.39
N SER A 202 14.55 -5.28 10.18
CA SER A 202 15.13 -3.93 9.98
C SER A 202 16.62 -3.88 10.25
N ALA A 203 17.13 -4.74 11.11
CA ALA A 203 18.55 -4.85 11.38
C ALA A 203 19.37 -5.34 10.16
N TRP A 204 18.72 -6.01 9.21
CA TRP A 204 19.33 -6.62 8.02
C TRP A 204 19.09 -5.84 6.72
N ALA A 205 18.24 -4.81 6.71
CA ALA A 205 17.97 -4.02 5.53
C ALA A 205 18.76 -2.71 5.55
N PRO A 206 19.48 -2.35 4.47
CA PRO A 206 20.09 -1.02 4.36
C PRO A 206 18.99 0.05 4.50
N ARG A 207 19.34 1.14 5.20
CA ARG A 207 18.45 2.28 5.37
C ARG A 207 18.05 2.83 4.00
N THR A 208 16.80 2.64 3.61
CA THR A 208 16.23 3.38 2.49
C THR A 208 16.00 4.80 3.01
N HIS A 209 16.89 5.72 2.66
CA HIS A 209 16.58 7.13 2.80
C HIS A 209 15.40 7.42 1.87
N ALA A 210 14.30 7.92 2.41
CA ALA A 210 13.35 8.66 1.61
C ALA A 210 14.13 9.85 1.03
N PRO A 211 14.03 10.17 -0.26
CA PRO A 211 14.59 11.40 -0.76
C PRO A 211 13.90 12.56 -0.03
N ASP A 212 14.70 13.44 0.55
CA ASP A 212 14.25 14.74 1.04
C ASP A 212 13.78 15.56 -0.17
N HIS A 213 12.46 15.62 -0.39
CA HIS A 213 11.81 16.54 -1.32
C HIS A 213 10.58 17.20 -0.67
#